data_c15311fd1ae1845030ba489df4f61df7
#
_entry.id   c15311fd1ae1845030ba489df4f61df7
#
_cell.length_a   1.000
_cell.length_b   1.000
_cell.length_c   1.000
_cell.angle_alpha   90.00
_cell.angle_beta   90.00
_cell.angle_gamma   90.00
#
_symmetry.space_group_name_H-M   'P 1'
#
loop_
_entity.id
_entity.type
_entity.pdbx_description
1 polymer ?
#
loop_
_entity_poly.entity_id
_entity_poly.type
_entity_poly.pdbx_seq_one_letter_code
_entity_poly.pdbx_strand_id
1 'polypeptide(L)'
;VPLLYKPVTEKRPYGFSQVESLFVVIKYSVLLVITIQLVWDNLYTIFHGGRHVDGGSIAVFELAVCAGCLIIYILMYYFSRKYASLTIQAEIYIWKLDVISSFGVAVAFFIQILVKKTQFAWIAYYVDPVVAIVMACFLLIEPVKMIFVNLKNLVLFAPEQDIMDSIRFVAEKHMDKVYCDIEFLDVIQTGRKTWVEIYFKSHND
;
A
#
# COMPACT_ATOMS: atom_id res chain seq x y z
N VAL A 1 3.61 18.10 -4.35
CA VAL A 1 3.33 19.14 -3.33
C VAL A 1 4.59 19.99 -3.20
N PRO A 2 4.55 21.31 -3.52
CA PRO A 2 5.75 22.15 -3.59
C PRO A 2 6.48 22.32 -2.24
N LEU A 3 5.83 22.03 -1.12
CA LEU A 3 6.41 22.08 0.23
C LEU A 3 7.52 21.04 0.46
N LEU A 4 7.45 19.87 -0.18
CA LEU A 4 8.39 18.77 0.00
C LEU A 4 9.77 19.04 -0.62
N TYR A 5 9.84 19.99 -1.57
CA TYR A 5 11.07 20.35 -2.27
C TYR A 5 11.78 21.56 -1.67
N LYS A 6 11.23 22.14 -0.58
CA LYS A 6 11.91 23.25 0.10
C LYS A 6 13.19 22.77 0.77
N PRO A 7 14.30 23.54 0.68
CA PRO A 7 15.56 23.20 1.30
C PRO A 7 15.43 23.11 2.82
N VAL A 8 16.28 22.31 3.41
CA VAL A 8 16.46 22.20 4.86
C VAL A 8 16.87 23.57 5.41
N THR A 9 16.30 23.98 6.53
CA THR A 9 16.61 25.24 7.21
C THR A 9 17.02 24.96 8.66
N GLU A 10 17.76 25.89 9.29
CA GLU A 10 18.18 25.76 10.71
C GLU A 10 17.01 25.49 11.67
N LYS A 11 15.83 26.05 11.38
CA LYS A 11 14.61 25.79 12.18
C LYS A 11 13.95 24.44 11.91
N ARG A 12 14.35 23.73 10.84
CA ARG A 12 13.79 22.45 10.40
C ARG A 12 14.90 21.57 9.81
N PRO A 13 15.73 20.97 10.66
CA PRO A 13 16.91 20.21 10.23
C PRO A 13 16.52 18.98 9.39
N TYR A 14 15.35 18.38 9.62
CA TYR A 14 14.85 17.24 8.84
C TYR A 14 13.95 17.64 7.65
N GLY A 15 13.77 18.93 7.39
CA GLY A 15 12.94 19.45 6.31
C GLY A 15 11.45 19.19 6.51
N PHE A 16 10.74 18.92 5.40
CA PHE A 16 9.28 18.68 5.40
C PHE A 16 8.91 17.19 5.18
N SER A 17 9.87 16.29 5.27
CA SER A 17 9.62 14.85 5.01
C SER A 17 8.59 14.24 5.98
N GLN A 18 8.57 14.70 7.23
CA GLN A 18 7.57 14.28 8.23
C GLN A 18 6.14 14.69 7.84
N VAL A 19 5.97 15.83 7.16
CA VAL A 19 4.66 16.29 6.67
C VAL A 19 4.12 15.32 5.58
N GLU A 20 5.00 14.75 4.77
CA GLU A 20 4.61 13.71 3.81
C GLU A 20 4.06 12.47 4.53
N SER A 21 4.80 11.96 5.51
CA SER A 21 4.36 10.81 6.32
C SER A 21 3.06 11.10 7.07
N LEU A 22 2.90 12.29 7.64
CA LEU A 22 1.66 12.70 8.30
C LEU A 22 0.47 12.70 7.33
N PHE A 23 0.66 13.26 6.13
CA PHE A 23 -0.37 13.29 5.10
C PHE A 23 -0.78 11.88 4.67
N VAL A 24 0.19 10.99 4.50
CA VAL A 24 -0.06 9.57 4.18
C VAL A 24 -0.85 8.89 5.30
N VAL A 25 -0.47 9.09 6.56
CA VAL A 25 -1.20 8.53 7.72
C VAL A 25 -2.65 9.01 7.72
N ILE A 26 -2.89 10.31 7.57
CA ILE A 26 -4.26 10.88 7.54
C ILE A 26 -5.06 10.28 6.37
N LYS A 27 -4.49 10.25 5.16
CA LYS A 27 -5.14 9.71 3.95
C LYS A 27 -5.56 8.25 4.16
N TYR A 28 -4.63 7.40 4.61
CA TYR A 28 -4.92 5.99 4.79
C TYR A 28 -5.79 5.70 6.02
N SER A 29 -5.77 6.56 7.05
CA SER A 29 -6.71 6.46 8.17
C SER A 29 -8.14 6.74 7.72
N VAL A 30 -8.37 7.74 6.88
CA VAL A 30 -9.70 8.00 6.29
C VAL A 30 -10.16 6.81 5.43
N LEU A 31 -9.26 6.27 4.59
CA LEU A 31 -9.58 5.09 3.76
C LEU A 31 -9.91 3.87 4.63
N LEU A 32 -9.17 3.66 5.71
CA LEU A 32 -9.42 2.58 6.67
C LEU A 32 -10.82 2.70 7.30
N VAL A 33 -11.20 3.90 7.75
CA VAL A 33 -12.54 4.14 8.35
C VAL A 33 -13.64 3.84 7.33
N ILE A 34 -13.51 4.34 6.09
CA ILE A 34 -14.48 4.09 5.02
C ILE A 34 -14.59 2.58 4.73
N THR A 35 -13.47 1.87 4.67
CA THR A 35 -13.46 0.43 4.38
C THR A 35 -14.07 -0.38 5.55
N ILE A 36 -13.80 -0.01 6.80
CA ILE A 36 -14.43 -0.63 7.97
C ILE A 36 -15.94 -0.40 7.95
N GLN A 37 -16.39 0.81 7.63
CA GLN A 37 -17.83 1.11 7.49
C GLN A 37 -18.46 0.26 6.39
N LEU A 38 -17.79 0.10 5.24
CA LEU A 38 -18.26 -0.78 4.16
C LEU A 38 -18.45 -2.23 4.65
N VAL A 39 -17.50 -2.76 5.41
CA VAL A 39 -17.62 -4.11 6.01
C VAL A 39 -18.80 -4.17 6.96
N TRP A 40 -18.96 -3.17 7.81
CA TRP A 40 -20.07 -3.11 8.77
C TRP A 40 -21.43 -3.08 8.08
N ASP A 41 -21.61 -2.24 7.07
CA ASP A 41 -22.85 -2.11 6.30
C ASP A 41 -23.21 -3.41 5.57
N ASN A 42 -22.22 -4.12 5.05
CA ASN A 42 -22.44 -5.41 4.40
C ASN A 42 -22.72 -6.53 5.40
N LEU A 43 -22.07 -6.54 6.57
CA LEU A 43 -22.43 -7.45 7.67
C LEU A 43 -23.87 -7.22 8.11
N TYR A 44 -24.26 -5.97 8.34
CA TYR A 44 -25.62 -5.61 8.68
C TYR A 44 -26.62 -6.13 7.63
N THR A 45 -26.30 -5.97 6.34
CA THR A 45 -27.10 -6.47 5.22
C THR A 45 -27.27 -7.99 5.28
N ILE A 46 -26.21 -8.74 5.61
CA ILE A 46 -26.27 -10.20 5.75
C ILE A 46 -27.24 -10.59 6.87
N PHE A 47 -27.20 -9.94 8.02
CA PHE A 47 -28.09 -10.25 9.16
C PHE A 47 -29.54 -9.85 8.93
N HIS A 48 -29.80 -8.94 7.97
CA HIS A 48 -31.17 -8.47 7.64
C HIS A 48 -31.72 -9.08 6.34
N GLY A 49 -31.21 -10.24 5.91
CA GLY A 49 -31.80 -11.02 4.83
C GLY A 49 -31.17 -10.80 3.45
N GLY A 50 -30.03 -10.11 3.39
CA GLY A 50 -29.30 -9.90 2.14
C GLY A 50 -29.81 -8.72 1.33
N ARG A 51 -29.28 -8.55 0.13
CA ARG A 51 -29.63 -7.44 -0.78
C ARG A 51 -30.14 -7.98 -2.11
N HIS A 52 -31.22 -7.39 -2.61
CA HIS A 52 -31.69 -7.64 -3.96
C HIS A 52 -30.89 -6.83 -4.97
N VAL A 53 -29.97 -7.48 -5.68
CA VAL A 53 -29.14 -6.84 -6.72
C VAL A 53 -29.39 -7.53 -8.05
N ASP A 54 -29.36 -6.75 -9.14
CA ASP A 54 -29.31 -7.32 -10.47
C ASP A 54 -27.89 -7.77 -10.82
N GLY A 55 -27.57 -9.03 -10.48
CA GLY A 55 -26.28 -9.62 -10.74
C GLY A 55 -25.88 -9.65 -12.21
N GLY A 56 -26.86 -9.60 -13.13
CA GLY A 56 -26.59 -9.56 -14.55
C GLY A 56 -25.93 -8.27 -15.00
N SER A 57 -26.51 -7.14 -14.61
CA SER A 57 -25.94 -5.82 -14.90
C SER A 57 -24.58 -5.63 -14.28
N ILE A 58 -24.37 -6.10 -13.04
CA ILE A 58 -23.06 -6.01 -12.36
C ILE A 58 -22.03 -6.90 -13.04
N ALA A 59 -22.38 -8.14 -13.38
CA ALA A 59 -21.43 -9.05 -14.04
C ALA A 59 -20.96 -8.49 -15.41
N VAL A 60 -21.87 -7.90 -16.19
CA VAL A 60 -21.52 -7.26 -17.48
C VAL A 60 -20.63 -6.04 -17.26
N PHE A 61 -20.94 -5.21 -16.27
CA PHE A 61 -20.13 -4.04 -15.92
C PHE A 61 -18.71 -4.45 -15.49
N GLU A 62 -18.59 -5.43 -14.60
CA GLU A 62 -17.29 -5.93 -14.13
C GLU A 62 -16.47 -6.59 -15.24
N LEU A 63 -17.11 -7.28 -16.19
CA LEU A 63 -16.42 -7.80 -17.38
C LEU A 63 -15.89 -6.67 -18.27
N ALA A 64 -16.64 -5.58 -18.43
CA ALA A 64 -16.18 -4.42 -19.18
C ALA A 64 -14.99 -3.73 -18.48
N VAL A 65 -15.03 -3.59 -17.13
CA VAL A 65 -13.93 -3.07 -16.33
C VAL A 65 -12.72 -3.99 -16.45
N CYS A 66 -12.90 -5.31 -16.30
CA CYS A 66 -11.84 -6.31 -16.46
C CYS A 66 -11.16 -6.21 -17.83
N ALA A 67 -11.94 -6.07 -18.91
CA ALA A 67 -11.40 -5.89 -20.26
C ALA A 67 -10.58 -4.59 -20.38
N GLY A 68 -11.07 -3.49 -19.80
CA GLY A 68 -10.33 -2.21 -19.73
C GLY A 68 -9.01 -2.33 -18.98
N CYS A 69 -9.02 -2.91 -17.77
CA CYS A 69 -7.83 -3.15 -16.99
C CYS A 69 -6.84 -4.07 -17.70
N LEU A 70 -7.34 -5.12 -18.39
CA LEU A 70 -6.52 -6.03 -19.17
C LEU A 70 -5.81 -5.32 -20.32
N ILE A 71 -6.48 -4.44 -21.03
CA ILE A 71 -5.89 -3.65 -22.11
C ILE A 71 -4.76 -2.77 -21.55
N ILE A 72 -5.01 -2.06 -20.46
CA ILE A 72 -3.99 -1.22 -19.81
C ILE A 72 -2.81 -2.07 -19.32
N TYR A 73 -3.08 -3.20 -18.68
CA TYR A 73 -2.04 -4.14 -18.25
C TYR A 73 -1.15 -4.58 -19.41
N ILE A 74 -1.75 -5.00 -20.55
CA ILE A 74 -1.01 -5.45 -21.72
C ILE A 74 -0.17 -4.30 -22.31
N LEU A 75 -0.73 -3.09 -22.41
CA LEU A 75 -0.01 -1.91 -22.91
C LEU A 75 1.18 -1.58 -22.00
N MET A 76 0.97 -1.53 -20.68
CA MET A 76 2.02 -1.27 -19.71
C MET A 76 3.11 -2.34 -19.76
N TYR A 77 2.73 -3.61 -19.84
CA TYR A 77 3.66 -4.74 -19.96
C TYR A 77 4.49 -4.65 -21.24
N TYR A 78 3.88 -4.31 -22.38
CA TYR A 78 4.57 -4.14 -23.66
C TYR A 78 5.60 -2.99 -23.62
N PHE A 79 5.20 -1.83 -23.07
CA PHE A 79 6.08 -0.67 -22.97
C PHE A 79 7.17 -0.86 -21.90
N SER A 80 6.94 -1.63 -20.84
CA SER A 80 7.94 -1.88 -19.81
C SER A 80 9.16 -2.64 -20.31
N ARG A 81 9.00 -3.45 -21.37
CA ARG A 81 10.14 -4.12 -22.00
C ARG A 81 11.17 -3.15 -22.58
N LYS A 82 10.71 -1.93 -22.93
CA LYS A 82 11.57 -0.88 -23.50
C LYS A 82 12.16 0.05 -22.44
N TYR A 83 11.48 0.20 -21.30
CA TYR A 83 11.84 1.13 -20.24
C TYR A 83 11.85 0.40 -18.89
N ALA A 84 13.02 -0.09 -18.47
CA ALA A 84 13.19 -0.75 -17.17
C ALA A 84 13.14 0.29 -16.04
N SER A 85 11.97 0.44 -15.39
CA SER A 85 11.78 1.28 -14.21
C SER A 85 11.05 0.49 -13.13
N LEU A 86 11.52 0.58 -11.88
CA LEU A 86 10.86 -0.03 -10.71
C LEU A 86 9.44 0.48 -10.53
N THR A 87 9.20 1.75 -10.82
CA THR A 87 7.85 2.36 -10.75
C THR A 87 6.90 1.73 -11.76
N ILE A 88 7.35 1.50 -12.99
CA ILE A 88 6.53 0.86 -14.02
C ILE A 88 6.21 -0.60 -13.63
N GLN A 89 7.15 -1.32 -13.03
CA GLN A 89 6.91 -2.70 -12.56
C GLN A 89 5.86 -2.74 -11.45
N ALA A 90 5.91 -1.79 -10.50
CA ALA A 90 4.90 -1.66 -9.45
C ALA A 90 3.51 -1.36 -10.02
N GLU A 91 3.39 -0.46 -11.00
CA GLU A 91 2.13 -0.15 -11.67
C GLU A 91 1.57 -1.37 -12.43
N ILE A 92 2.42 -2.12 -13.16
CA ILE A 92 2.01 -3.36 -13.84
C ILE A 92 1.43 -4.37 -12.85
N TYR A 93 2.04 -4.48 -11.67
CA TYR A 93 1.54 -5.38 -10.64
C TYR A 93 0.15 -4.96 -10.13
N ILE A 94 -0.07 -3.66 -9.93
CA ILE A 94 -1.38 -3.12 -9.53
C ILE A 94 -2.44 -3.43 -10.59
N TRP A 95 -2.18 -3.11 -11.86
CA TRP A 95 -3.12 -3.41 -12.96
C TRP A 95 -3.41 -4.91 -13.11
N LYS A 96 -2.42 -5.76 -12.85
CA LYS A 96 -2.63 -7.22 -12.80
C LYS A 96 -3.59 -7.62 -11.70
N LEU A 97 -3.46 -7.03 -10.51
CA LEU A 97 -4.37 -7.29 -9.38
C LEU A 97 -5.79 -6.81 -9.70
N ASP A 98 -5.93 -5.66 -10.35
CA ASP A 98 -7.23 -5.12 -10.76
C ASP A 98 -7.94 -6.06 -11.75
N VAL A 99 -7.22 -6.60 -12.74
CA VAL A 99 -7.76 -7.60 -13.67
C VAL A 99 -8.25 -8.85 -12.92
N ILE A 100 -7.45 -9.38 -12.02
CA ILE A 100 -7.81 -10.59 -11.25
C ILE A 100 -9.02 -10.31 -10.36
N SER A 101 -9.07 -9.15 -9.74
CA SER A 101 -10.13 -8.71 -8.84
C SER A 101 -11.46 -8.57 -9.59
N SER A 102 -11.49 -7.77 -10.66
CA SER A 102 -12.70 -7.55 -11.47
C SER A 102 -13.19 -8.85 -12.11
N PHE A 103 -12.29 -9.71 -12.56
CA PHE A 103 -12.67 -11.03 -13.07
C PHE A 103 -13.29 -11.90 -11.98
N GLY A 104 -12.71 -11.91 -10.76
CA GLY A 104 -13.25 -12.65 -9.62
C GLY A 104 -14.66 -12.18 -9.24
N VAL A 105 -14.88 -10.87 -9.21
CA VAL A 105 -16.21 -10.28 -8.96
C VAL A 105 -17.21 -10.67 -10.05
N ALA A 106 -16.82 -10.56 -11.32
CA ALA A 106 -17.68 -10.95 -12.45
C ALA A 106 -18.10 -12.43 -12.35
N VAL A 107 -17.16 -13.34 -12.03
CA VAL A 107 -17.45 -14.77 -11.82
C VAL A 107 -18.42 -14.99 -10.66
N ALA A 108 -18.24 -14.28 -9.54
CA ALA A 108 -19.13 -14.37 -8.38
C ALA A 108 -20.57 -13.97 -8.74
N PHE A 109 -20.76 -12.87 -9.46
CA PHE A 109 -22.09 -12.45 -9.91
C PHE A 109 -22.66 -13.36 -11.01
N PHE A 110 -21.82 -13.95 -11.86
CA PHE A 110 -22.27 -14.98 -12.81
C PHE A 110 -22.80 -16.22 -12.08
N ILE A 111 -22.10 -16.68 -11.04
CA ILE A 111 -22.57 -17.77 -10.16
C ILE A 111 -23.91 -17.37 -9.50
N GLN A 112 -24.06 -16.14 -9.05
CA GLN A 112 -25.32 -15.63 -8.49
C GLN A 112 -26.51 -15.81 -9.46
N ILE A 113 -26.30 -15.50 -10.75
CA ILE A 113 -27.34 -15.66 -11.77
C ILE A 113 -27.75 -17.13 -11.92
N LEU A 114 -26.77 -18.05 -11.90
CA LEU A 114 -27.03 -19.49 -11.98
C LEU A 114 -27.79 -20.00 -10.74
N VAL A 115 -27.38 -19.57 -9.55
CA VAL A 115 -27.99 -19.95 -8.26
C VAL A 115 -29.42 -19.46 -8.17
N LYS A 116 -29.75 -18.26 -8.68
CA LYS A 116 -31.14 -17.73 -8.73
C LYS A 116 -32.14 -18.66 -9.47
N LYS A 117 -31.64 -19.52 -10.39
CA LYS A 117 -32.45 -20.48 -11.16
C LYS A 117 -32.62 -21.83 -10.44
N THR A 118 -32.02 -22.00 -9.28
CA THR A 118 -32.04 -23.26 -8.53
C THR A 118 -32.92 -23.16 -7.29
N GLN A 119 -33.09 -24.28 -6.57
CA GLN A 119 -33.79 -24.32 -5.28
C GLN A 119 -33.10 -23.48 -4.18
N PHE A 120 -31.84 -23.11 -4.40
CA PHE A 120 -31.03 -22.31 -3.47
C PHE A 120 -31.04 -20.81 -3.80
N ALA A 121 -32.08 -20.31 -4.47
CA ALA A 121 -32.20 -18.90 -4.88
C ALA A 121 -32.04 -17.90 -3.72
N TRP A 122 -32.31 -18.28 -2.47
CA TRP A 122 -32.09 -17.46 -1.28
C TRP A 122 -30.61 -17.10 -1.05
N ILE A 123 -29.66 -17.95 -1.47
CA ILE A 123 -28.21 -17.69 -1.35
C ILE A 123 -27.81 -16.49 -2.23
N ALA A 124 -28.50 -16.30 -3.34
CA ALA A 124 -28.18 -15.21 -4.29
C ALA A 124 -28.27 -13.81 -3.66
N TYR A 125 -29.03 -13.61 -2.60
CA TYR A 125 -29.14 -12.33 -1.87
C TYR A 125 -27.92 -12.01 -1.01
N TYR A 126 -27.11 -13.02 -0.70
CA TYR A 126 -25.92 -12.89 0.13
C TYR A 126 -24.63 -12.78 -0.67
N VAL A 127 -24.68 -13.06 -2.00
CA VAL A 127 -23.47 -13.02 -2.84
C VAL A 127 -22.85 -11.63 -2.86
N ASP A 128 -23.64 -10.58 -3.11
CA ASP A 128 -23.18 -9.19 -3.13
C ASP A 128 -22.46 -8.78 -1.83
N PRO A 129 -23.11 -8.87 -0.64
CA PRO A 129 -22.46 -8.44 0.60
C PRO A 129 -21.26 -9.34 0.98
N VAL A 130 -21.26 -10.62 0.63
CA VAL A 130 -20.12 -11.50 0.89
C VAL A 130 -18.93 -11.12 0.01
N VAL A 131 -19.16 -10.90 -1.30
CA VAL A 131 -18.11 -10.45 -2.22
C VAL A 131 -17.56 -9.10 -1.77
N ALA A 132 -18.43 -8.15 -1.40
CA ALA A 132 -18.02 -6.84 -0.89
C ALA A 132 -17.13 -6.94 0.36
N ILE A 133 -17.47 -7.82 1.33
CA ILE A 133 -16.65 -8.05 2.53
C ILE A 133 -15.31 -8.66 2.17
N VAL A 134 -15.28 -9.69 1.31
CA VAL A 134 -14.04 -10.33 0.88
C VAL A 134 -13.12 -9.29 0.22
N MET A 135 -13.64 -8.48 -0.71
CA MET A 135 -12.87 -7.43 -1.37
C MET A 135 -12.40 -6.36 -0.38
N ALA A 136 -13.25 -5.94 0.55
CA ALA A 136 -12.87 -4.98 1.60
C ALA A 136 -11.74 -5.52 2.48
N CYS A 137 -11.75 -6.81 2.85
CA CYS A 137 -10.66 -7.43 3.62
C CYS A 137 -9.33 -7.38 2.87
N PHE A 138 -9.32 -7.61 1.56
CA PHE A 138 -8.12 -7.44 0.75
C PHE A 138 -7.65 -5.99 0.69
N LEU A 139 -8.58 -5.04 0.55
CA LEU A 139 -8.28 -3.61 0.50
C LEU A 139 -7.78 -3.05 1.85
N LEU A 140 -8.07 -3.70 2.99
CA LEU A 140 -7.60 -3.28 4.31
C LEU A 140 -6.10 -3.49 4.53
N ILE A 141 -5.48 -4.42 3.81
CA ILE A 141 -4.07 -4.78 4.01
C ILE A 141 -3.16 -3.59 3.74
N GLU A 142 -3.37 -2.89 2.64
CA GLU A 142 -2.53 -1.77 2.23
C GLU A 142 -2.63 -0.55 3.17
N PRO A 143 -3.81 -0.02 3.52
CA PRO A 143 -3.95 1.07 4.48
C PRO A 143 -3.30 0.78 5.83
N VAL A 144 -3.50 -0.41 6.38
CA VAL A 144 -2.90 -0.81 7.65
C VAL A 144 -1.38 -0.78 7.55
N LYS A 145 -0.79 -1.41 6.52
CA LYS A 145 0.65 -1.41 6.29
C LYS A 145 1.20 0.01 6.15
N MET A 146 0.53 0.85 5.35
CA MET A 146 0.98 2.22 5.09
C MET A 146 0.91 3.12 6.33
N ILE A 147 -0.12 2.95 7.16
CA ILE A 147 -0.21 3.66 8.44
C ILE A 147 0.97 3.26 9.34
N PHE A 148 1.24 1.96 9.52
CA PHE A 148 2.33 1.49 10.37
C PHE A 148 3.71 1.98 9.91
N VAL A 149 4.00 1.90 8.61
CA VAL A 149 5.28 2.36 8.05
C VAL A 149 5.44 3.86 8.26
N ASN A 150 4.41 4.65 7.96
CA ASN A 150 4.52 6.10 8.08
C ASN A 150 4.46 6.59 9.53
N LEU A 151 3.81 5.87 10.45
CA LEU A 151 3.91 6.15 11.88
C LEU A 151 5.34 5.94 12.39
N LYS A 152 6.02 4.84 11.99
CA LYS A 152 7.43 4.63 12.30
C LYS A 152 8.30 5.79 11.82
N ASN A 153 8.07 6.26 10.59
CA ASN A 153 8.79 7.41 10.04
C ASN A 153 8.52 8.72 10.79
N LEU A 154 7.28 8.90 11.31
CA LEU A 154 6.93 10.09 12.11
C LEU A 154 7.61 10.08 13.50
N VAL A 155 7.74 8.91 14.11
CA VAL A 155 8.38 8.74 15.44
C VAL A 155 9.89 8.58 15.32
N LEU A 156 10.45 8.74 14.12
CA LEU A 156 11.90 8.66 13.85
C LEU A 156 12.51 7.30 14.23
N PHE A 157 11.79 6.21 14.03
CA PHE A 157 12.35 4.88 14.22
C PHE A 157 13.51 4.63 13.25
N ALA A 158 14.49 3.87 13.72
CA ALA A 158 15.57 3.38 12.86
C ALA A 158 15.01 2.55 11.70
N PRO A 159 15.66 2.59 10.52
CA PRO A 159 15.30 1.75 9.38
C PRO A 159 15.47 0.26 9.68
N GLU A 160 15.10 -0.59 8.72
CA GLU A 160 15.27 -2.05 8.83
C GLU A 160 16.73 -2.43 9.05
N GLN A 161 16.97 -3.53 9.78
CA GLN A 161 18.32 -3.95 10.19
C GLN A 161 19.27 -4.13 9.01
N ASP A 162 18.82 -4.62 7.88
CA ASP A 162 19.66 -4.78 6.67
C ASP A 162 20.24 -3.45 6.18
N ILE A 163 19.47 -2.37 6.31
CA ILE A 163 19.94 -1.01 5.99
C ILE A 163 20.93 -0.53 7.04
N MET A 164 20.65 -0.77 8.32
CA MET A 164 21.52 -0.42 9.43
C MET A 164 22.88 -1.13 9.31
N ASP A 165 22.88 -2.43 9.02
CA ASP A 165 24.09 -3.23 8.84
C ASP A 165 24.92 -2.77 7.65
N SER A 166 24.26 -2.42 6.55
CA SER A 166 24.92 -1.86 5.36
C SER A 166 25.59 -0.53 5.66
N ILE A 167 24.91 0.37 6.39
CA ILE A 167 25.44 1.68 6.78
C ILE A 167 26.61 1.49 7.76
N ARG A 168 26.45 0.61 8.75
CA ARG A 168 27.50 0.30 9.72
C ARG A 168 28.75 -0.24 9.03
N PHE A 169 28.62 -1.22 8.15
CA PHE A 169 29.72 -1.79 7.38
C PHE A 169 30.49 -0.73 6.58
N VAL A 170 29.77 0.18 5.93
CA VAL A 170 30.41 1.28 5.17
C VAL A 170 31.11 2.27 6.10
N ALA A 171 30.49 2.59 7.24
CA ALA A 171 31.05 3.49 8.23
C ALA A 171 32.35 2.92 8.86
N GLU A 172 32.33 1.69 9.33
CA GLU A 172 33.49 1.00 9.92
C GLU A 172 34.67 0.95 8.93
N LYS A 173 34.41 0.55 7.68
CA LYS A 173 35.43 0.49 6.63
C LYS A 173 36.11 1.84 6.35
N HIS A 174 35.45 2.97 6.60
CA HIS A 174 36.03 4.29 6.41
C HIS A 174 36.73 4.80 7.66
N MET A 175 36.20 4.46 8.85
CA MET A 175 36.77 4.86 10.14
C MET A 175 38.10 4.14 10.46
N ASP A 176 38.25 2.87 10.06
CA ASP A 176 39.53 2.13 10.16
C ASP A 176 40.69 2.88 9.50
N LYS A 177 40.44 3.65 8.46
CA LYS A 177 41.44 4.44 7.77
C LYS A 177 41.87 5.72 8.51
N VAL A 178 41.06 6.18 9.44
CA VAL A 178 41.24 7.47 10.14
C VAL A 178 41.61 7.29 11.61
N TYR A 179 41.84 6.04 12.08
CA TYR A 179 42.13 5.72 13.47
C TYR A 179 41.11 6.25 14.48
N CYS A 180 39.83 6.11 14.14
CA CYS A 180 38.70 6.51 14.98
C CYS A 180 37.76 5.32 15.21
N ASP A 181 37.26 5.17 16.45
CA ASP A 181 36.24 4.19 16.78
C ASP A 181 34.84 4.81 16.71
N ILE A 182 33.88 4.06 16.19
CA ILE A 182 32.48 4.47 16.18
C ILE A 182 31.91 4.22 17.59
N GLU A 183 31.59 5.29 18.30
CA GLU A 183 30.96 5.21 19.61
C GLU A 183 29.45 4.99 19.50
N PHE A 184 28.79 5.67 18.58
CA PHE A 184 27.37 5.56 18.34
C PHE A 184 27.02 5.88 16.87
N LEU A 185 26.08 5.12 16.33
CA LEU A 185 25.55 5.31 15.00
C LEU A 185 24.04 5.54 15.10
N ASP A 186 23.58 6.75 14.80
CA ASP A 186 22.17 7.08 14.72
C ASP A 186 21.72 7.18 13.27
N VAL A 187 20.68 6.42 12.92
CA VAL A 187 20.13 6.38 11.57
C VAL A 187 18.64 6.60 11.65
N ILE A 188 18.20 7.74 11.13
CA ILE A 188 16.80 8.17 11.16
C ILE A 188 16.27 8.20 9.73
N GLN A 189 15.14 7.55 9.50
CA GLN A 189 14.45 7.60 8.22
C GLN A 189 13.26 8.57 8.30
N THR A 190 13.26 9.59 7.44
CA THR A 190 12.18 10.57 7.34
C THR A 190 11.64 10.61 5.90
N GLY A 191 10.54 9.93 5.65
CA GLY A 191 9.99 9.80 4.30
C GLY A 191 10.99 9.17 3.34
N ARG A 192 11.45 9.92 2.33
CA ARG A 192 12.43 9.45 1.32
C ARG A 192 13.89 9.69 1.67
N LYS A 193 14.16 10.32 2.81
CA LYS A 193 15.52 10.69 3.22
C LYS A 193 15.93 9.84 4.41
N THR A 194 17.17 9.36 4.35
CA THR A 194 17.82 8.71 5.47
C THR A 194 18.91 9.64 5.98
N TRP A 195 18.85 9.96 7.26
CA TRP A 195 19.83 10.76 7.96
C TRP A 195 20.71 9.82 8.74
N VAL A 196 22.03 9.98 8.61
CA VAL A 196 23.04 9.18 9.29
C VAL A 196 23.90 10.11 10.11
N GLU A 197 23.89 9.93 11.42
CA GLU A 197 24.75 10.66 12.35
C GLU A 197 25.72 9.64 12.97
N ILE A 198 27.02 9.90 12.80
CA ILE A 198 28.09 9.04 13.29
C ILE A 198 28.84 9.79 14.38
N TYR A 199 28.80 9.25 15.59
CA TYR A 199 29.58 9.73 16.73
C TYR A 199 30.84 8.87 16.83
N PHE A 200 31.99 9.52 16.77
CA PHE A 200 33.27 8.82 16.79
C PHE A 200 34.19 9.39 17.87
N LYS A 201 34.99 8.50 18.44
CA LYS A 201 36.03 8.85 19.40
C LYS A 201 37.38 8.79 18.70
N SER A 202 38.13 9.91 18.74
CA SER A 202 39.48 9.97 18.22
C SER A 202 40.45 9.33 19.20
N HIS A 203 41.40 8.53 18.69
CA HIS A 203 42.46 7.95 19.51
C HIS A 203 43.65 8.92 19.72
N ASN A 204 43.56 10.14 19.16
CA ASN A 204 44.60 11.17 19.37
C ASN A 204 44.20 12.09 20.56
N ASP A 205 44.50 11.63 21.72
CA ASP A 205 44.78 12.46 22.91
C ASP A 205 46.17 12.11 23.43
#